data_5eee11ab9cadf95575e665a274f12746
#
_entry.id   5eee11ab9cadf95575e665a274f12746
#
_cell.length_a   1.000
_cell.length_b   1.000
_cell.length_c   1.000
_cell.angle_alpha   90.00
_cell.angle_beta   90.00
_cell.angle_gamma   90.00
#
_symmetry.space_group_name_H-M   'P 1'
#
loop_
_entity.id
_entity.type
_entity.pdbx_description
1 polymer ?
#
loop_
_entity_poly.entity_id
_entity_poly.type
_entity_poly.pdbx_seq_one_letter_code
_entity_poly.pdbx_strand_id
1 'polypeptide(L)'
;AHSSLKADMLPVANTQLGPGSLAAILGGVFEGGPDTIWIHPDPNYTDDIKFDENHPNWLLHKELLKACKAKANGNYYVGMPDLMEGLDVLAAMKGTDKVLLDTVMQPEVLERQMQQINDIYFKVYDELYDIIREGDEMAFCYFSSWAPGRMTKIQSDISTMISVDDYRRFVQPFIREQCQKIDYTLYHLDGVGALHHLPAILEVEELNAIQWTPGVGEPQGGSPKWYDLYRRILDAGKSIMACWVTLDELKPLLDNIGGNGVHLEMDFHNEDEVEQAMKIVEEYRYRPAAPHDDKEVITVKTDKGFDADAEVERIIEKVEREAEEALKAAALPLALDPESPLMKAAAGRVLLLDGAMGTMIQAQKLTEEDFRGERFAGYDGQLRGNNDLLVITRPDVVREIHRKYLEAGADIISTDTFNAQRVSMADFHLETLCREMNLAGCRIAREVADEYTRKNPSKPRFVAGSMGPTSKTCSLISESVQPGWGTFSYDTLLAAYEEQAAALIEGGVDALLIETIFDVRNAEAAINAAMTAMRKARKVLPLMLSFSVKTPDGRNMLGQSITEFIGGLKDCPIISVGVNCVRDIREMTSLLVRLGEETEYLISAYPNAGLPDRTGRYNVTPEMLQCAV
;
A
#
# COMPACT_ATOMS: atom_id res chain seq x y z
N ALA A 1 -11.80 -26.47 18.82
CA ALA A 1 -12.42 -26.54 17.49
C ALA A 1 -11.68 -27.48 16.54
N HIS A 2 -10.38 -27.78 16.78
CA HIS A 2 -9.56 -28.57 15.84
C HIS A 2 -9.21 -29.96 16.35
N SER A 3 -9.77 -30.42 17.45
CA SER A 3 -9.45 -31.73 18.08
C SER A 3 -9.89 -32.97 17.28
N SER A 4 -10.69 -32.78 16.24
CA SER A 4 -11.13 -33.82 15.31
C SER A 4 -10.22 -33.98 14.10
N LEU A 5 -9.37 -32.99 13.81
CA LEU A 5 -8.47 -33.01 12.64
C LEU A 5 -7.25 -33.88 12.94
N LYS A 6 -6.96 -34.81 12.05
CA LYS A 6 -5.77 -35.67 12.10
C LYS A 6 -4.58 -35.03 11.36
N ALA A 7 -4.37 -33.73 11.57
CA ALA A 7 -3.27 -33.00 11.01
C ALA A 7 -2.24 -32.68 12.10
N ASP A 8 -1.02 -32.39 11.72
CA ASP A 8 0.05 -31.93 12.61
C ASP A 8 -0.22 -30.47 13.03
N MET A 9 -1.30 -30.26 13.77
CA MET A 9 -1.74 -28.94 14.24
C MET A 9 -1.61 -28.83 15.75
N LEU A 10 -1.00 -27.72 16.19
CA LEU A 10 -0.91 -27.38 17.61
C LEU A 10 -1.85 -26.21 17.91
N PRO A 11 -2.70 -26.32 18.92
CA PRO A 11 -3.55 -25.21 19.34
C PRO A 11 -2.67 -24.18 20.08
N VAL A 12 -2.50 -23.01 19.48
CA VAL A 12 -1.77 -21.89 20.06
C VAL A 12 -2.71 -20.71 20.23
N ALA A 13 -2.72 -20.10 21.41
CA ALA A 13 -3.41 -18.84 21.62
C ALA A 13 -2.52 -17.68 21.11
N ASN A 14 -3.05 -16.88 20.20
CA ASN A 14 -2.45 -15.64 19.80
C ASN A 14 -2.70 -14.60 20.89
N THR A 15 -1.65 -14.15 21.56
CA THR A 15 -1.70 -13.34 22.79
C THR A 15 -0.92 -12.05 22.67
N GLN A 16 -0.77 -11.55 21.46
CA GLN A 16 -0.03 -10.32 21.19
C GLN A 16 -0.95 -9.11 21.06
N LEU A 17 -0.35 -7.93 21.22
CA LEU A 17 -0.95 -6.64 20.91
C LEU A 17 -0.52 -6.15 19.50
N GLY A 18 -0.32 -7.09 18.54
CA GLY A 18 0.13 -6.85 17.17
C GLY A 18 1.65 -7.02 16.99
N PRO A 19 2.13 -7.01 15.73
CA PRO A 19 3.55 -7.04 15.44
C PRO A 19 4.26 -5.80 16.00
N GLY A 20 5.52 -5.95 16.37
CA GLY A 20 6.30 -4.84 16.92
C GLY A 20 6.04 -4.56 18.41
N SER A 21 5.61 -5.56 19.17
CA SER A 21 5.35 -5.41 20.61
C SER A 21 6.51 -4.78 21.38
N LEU A 22 7.78 -5.03 20.98
CA LEU A 22 8.93 -4.45 21.64
C LEU A 22 9.00 -2.93 21.47
N ALA A 23 8.69 -2.40 20.29
CA ALA A 23 8.65 -0.96 20.08
C ALA A 23 7.59 -0.28 20.96
N ALA A 24 6.41 -0.92 21.13
CA ALA A 24 5.37 -0.42 22.02
C ALA A 24 5.80 -0.45 23.51
N ILE A 25 6.56 -1.47 23.92
CA ILE A 25 7.12 -1.60 25.27
C ILE A 25 8.19 -0.53 25.52
N LEU A 26 8.92 -0.13 24.49
CA LEU A 26 9.97 0.89 24.55
C LEU A 26 9.47 2.34 24.43
N GLY A 27 8.18 2.56 24.30
CA GLY A 27 7.57 3.88 24.29
C GLY A 27 7.03 4.34 22.93
N GLY A 28 7.05 3.48 21.90
CA GLY A 28 6.36 3.76 20.66
C GLY A 28 4.86 3.99 20.88
N VAL A 29 4.29 4.93 20.15
CA VAL A 29 2.88 5.31 20.30
C VAL A 29 1.99 4.23 19.68
N PHE A 30 1.22 3.60 20.54
CA PHE A 30 0.35 2.48 20.21
C PHE A 30 -0.99 2.96 19.66
N GLU A 31 -1.35 2.51 18.47
CA GLU A 31 -2.66 2.76 17.86
C GLU A 31 -3.32 1.43 17.48
N GLY A 32 -4.44 1.12 18.15
CA GLY A 32 -5.22 -0.10 17.88
C GLY A 32 -6.20 0.10 16.74
N GLY A 33 -6.13 -0.72 15.70
CA GLY A 33 -7.12 -0.86 14.64
C GLY A 33 -7.99 -2.11 14.82
N PRO A 34 -9.04 -2.30 14.01
CA PRO A 34 -9.92 -3.46 14.10
C PRO A 34 -9.22 -4.78 13.76
N ASP A 35 -8.24 -4.75 12.85
CA ASP A 35 -7.58 -5.96 12.31
C ASP A 35 -6.08 -6.02 12.66
N THR A 36 -5.48 -4.91 13.04
CA THR A 36 -4.06 -4.83 13.39
C THR A 36 -3.78 -3.66 14.32
N ILE A 37 -2.56 -3.60 14.79
CA ILE A 37 -2.04 -2.54 15.65
C ILE A 37 -0.87 -1.87 14.93
N TRP A 38 -0.86 -0.55 14.99
CA TRP A 38 0.25 0.24 14.48
C TRP A 38 1.02 0.86 15.63
N ILE A 39 2.32 0.96 15.46
CA ILE A 39 3.19 1.64 16.39
C ILE A 39 3.82 2.81 15.64
N HIS A 40 3.54 4.00 16.12
CA HIS A 40 4.01 5.25 15.54
C HIS A 40 5.21 5.78 16.32
N PRO A 41 6.06 6.58 15.67
CA PRO A 41 7.18 7.22 16.32
C PRO A 41 6.76 8.02 17.56
N ASP A 42 7.52 7.88 18.64
CA ASP A 42 7.36 8.71 19.84
C ASP A 42 7.82 10.15 19.53
N PRO A 43 6.97 11.17 19.69
CA PRO A 43 7.37 12.57 19.55
C PRO A 43 8.51 12.98 20.50
N ASN A 44 8.69 12.24 21.61
CA ASN A 44 9.73 12.49 22.61
C ASN A 44 10.90 11.50 22.49
N TYR A 45 11.02 10.81 21.36
CA TYR A 45 12.10 9.85 21.13
C TYR A 45 13.47 10.47 21.40
N THR A 46 14.31 9.72 22.07
CA THR A 46 15.73 10.07 22.32
C THR A 46 16.64 8.95 21.82
N ASP A 47 17.86 9.31 21.44
CA ASP A 47 18.87 8.34 20.96
C ASP A 47 19.42 7.41 22.05
N ASP A 48 19.03 7.59 23.31
CA ASP A 48 19.40 6.73 24.45
C ASP A 48 18.18 5.88 24.83
N ILE A 49 18.12 4.66 24.29
CA ILE A 49 16.99 3.75 24.44
C ILE A 49 17.04 3.09 25.80
N LYS A 50 15.96 3.22 26.58
CA LYS A 50 15.86 2.67 27.94
C LYS A 50 14.60 1.81 28.09
N PHE A 51 14.75 0.73 28.81
CA PHE A 51 13.65 -0.13 29.20
C PHE A 51 13.11 0.31 30.57
N ASP A 52 11.82 0.69 30.61
CA ASP A 52 11.09 0.97 31.83
C ASP A 52 10.23 -0.24 32.23
N GLU A 53 10.60 -0.91 33.32
CA GLU A 53 9.86 -2.06 33.86
C GLU A 53 8.43 -1.71 34.35
N ASN A 54 8.13 -0.43 34.53
CA ASN A 54 6.81 0.07 34.91
C ASN A 54 6.01 0.60 33.71
N HIS A 55 6.53 0.52 32.48
CA HIS A 55 5.83 1.00 31.30
C HIS A 55 4.47 0.30 31.16
N PRO A 56 3.36 1.04 30.93
CA PRO A 56 2.01 0.47 30.90
C PRO A 56 1.86 -0.68 29.90
N ASN A 57 2.46 -0.56 28.69
CA ASN A 57 2.38 -1.61 27.66
C ASN A 57 3.14 -2.87 28.08
N TRP A 58 4.27 -2.73 28.81
CA TRP A 58 4.98 -3.87 29.36
C TRP A 58 4.17 -4.62 30.40
N LEU A 59 3.58 -3.89 31.34
CA LEU A 59 2.72 -4.48 32.36
C LEU A 59 1.49 -5.17 31.74
N LEU A 60 0.87 -4.53 30.74
CA LEU A 60 -0.27 -5.09 30.00
C LEU A 60 0.09 -6.41 29.31
N HIS A 61 1.23 -6.49 28.61
CA HIS A 61 1.69 -7.73 27.97
C HIS A 61 1.82 -8.87 29.00
N LYS A 62 2.48 -8.62 30.11
CA LYS A 62 2.64 -9.63 31.18
C LYS A 62 1.30 -10.10 31.75
N GLU A 63 0.39 -9.20 32.02
CA GLU A 63 -0.93 -9.56 32.55
C GLU A 63 -1.79 -10.31 31.55
N LEU A 64 -1.73 -9.95 30.26
CA LEU A 64 -2.40 -10.67 29.19
C LEU A 64 -1.91 -12.13 29.11
N LEU A 65 -0.60 -12.33 29.06
CA LEU A 65 0.01 -13.66 28.99
C LEU A 65 -0.32 -14.51 30.21
N LYS A 66 -0.23 -13.97 31.41
CA LYS A 66 -0.62 -14.65 32.65
C LYS A 66 -2.08 -15.07 32.64
N ALA A 67 -2.97 -14.18 32.19
CA ALA A 67 -4.40 -14.48 32.09
C ALA A 67 -4.70 -15.59 31.07
N CYS A 68 -4.03 -15.56 29.90
CA CYS A 68 -4.13 -16.61 28.90
C CYS A 68 -3.58 -17.94 29.41
N LYS A 69 -2.43 -17.93 30.08
CA LYS A 69 -1.80 -19.12 30.69
C LYS A 69 -2.72 -19.76 31.74
N ALA A 70 -3.33 -18.96 32.58
CA ALA A 70 -4.28 -19.46 33.59
C ALA A 70 -5.51 -20.11 32.96
N LYS A 71 -5.97 -19.62 31.79
CA LYS A 71 -7.10 -20.21 31.04
C LYS A 71 -6.73 -21.41 30.21
N ALA A 72 -5.49 -21.51 29.75
CA ALA A 72 -5.03 -22.59 28.91
C ALA A 72 -5.17 -23.95 29.61
N ASN A 73 -4.81 -24.03 30.87
CA ASN A 73 -4.95 -25.24 31.70
C ASN A 73 -4.49 -26.54 30.99
N GLY A 74 -3.39 -26.44 30.21
CA GLY A 74 -2.83 -27.54 29.43
C GLY A 74 -3.59 -27.93 28.15
N ASN A 75 -4.64 -27.19 27.75
CA ASN A 75 -5.41 -27.51 26.54
C ASN A 75 -4.84 -26.86 25.27
N TYR A 76 -4.00 -25.83 25.40
CA TYR A 76 -3.36 -25.14 24.30
C TYR A 76 -2.13 -24.40 24.81
N TYR A 77 -1.19 -24.14 23.90
CA TYR A 77 -0.04 -23.29 24.19
C TYR A 77 -0.40 -21.82 24.17
N VAL A 78 0.27 -21.03 25.00
CA VAL A 78 0.23 -19.55 24.92
C VAL A 78 1.42 -19.14 24.07
N GLY A 79 1.15 -18.51 22.92
CA GLY A 79 2.21 -18.13 21.98
C GLY A 79 3.06 -16.97 22.50
N MET A 80 4.37 -17.00 22.22
CA MET A 80 5.27 -15.87 22.39
C MET A 80 4.79 -14.72 21.50
N PRO A 81 4.59 -13.52 22.04
CA PRO A 81 4.29 -12.34 21.22
C PRO A 81 5.38 -12.05 20.19
N ASP A 82 4.98 -11.46 19.07
CA ASP A 82 5.92 -10.97 18.08
C ASP A 82 6.58 -9.68 18.57
N LEU A 83 7.80 -9.79 19.04
CA LEU A 83 8.55 -8.66 19.56
C LEU A 83 9.08 -7.76 18.46
N MET A 84 9.36 -8.33 17.28
CA MET A 84 10.21 -7.76 16.23
C MET A 84 11.58 -7.35 16.79
N GLU A 85 12.52 -7.03 15.94
CA GLU A 85 13.90 -6.73 16.35
C GLU A 85 14.47 -5.50 15.65
N GLY A 86 15.54 -5.02 16.20
CA GLY A 86 16.55 -4.19 15.58
C GLY A 86 16.02 -3.00 14.81
N LEU A 87 16.24 -2.99 13.50
CA LEU A 87 15.88 -1.87 12.64
C LEU A 87 14.39 -1.62 12.56
N ASP A 88 13.55 -2.66 12.61
CA ASP A 88 12.10 -2.52 12.57
C ASP A 88 11.57 -1.85 13.83
N VAL A 89 12.14 -2.18 15.00
CA VAL A 89 11.85 -1.49 16.26
C VAL A 89 12.26 -0.02 16.20
N LEU A 90 13.45 0.27 15.68
CA LEU A 90 13.89 1.66 15.50
C LEU A 90 13.00 2.43 14.54
N ALA A 91 12.60 1.81 13.42
CA ALA A 91 11.70 2.44 12.47
C ALA A 91 10.33 2.76 13.09
N ALA A 92 9.80 1.85 13.91
CA ALA A 92 8.56 2.09 14.64
C ALA A 92 8.71 3.20 15.71
N MET A 93 9.87 3.34 16.34
CA MET A 93 10.11 4.31 17.41
C MET A 93 10.47 5.71 16.91
N LYS A 94 11.26 5.85 15.85
CA LYS A 94 11.78 7.15 15.40
C LYS A 94 11.43 7.50 13.94
N GLY A 95 10.84 6.58 13.20
CA GLY A 95 10.46 6.74 11.78
C GLY A 95 11.48 6.13 10.83
N THR A 96 10.98 5.47 9.79
CA THR A 96 11.76 4.79 8.75
C THR A 96 12.78 5.71 8.10
N ASP A 97 12.37 6.91 7.70
CA ASP A 97 13.25 7.89 7.05
C ASP A 97 14.49 8.23 7.87
N LYS A 98 14.31 8.38 9.18
CA LYS A 98 15.42 8.69 10.09
C LYS A 98 16.38 7.51 10.24
N VAL A 99 15.85 6.29 10.33
CA VAL A 99 16.68 5.07 10.41
C VAL A 99 17.53 4.94 9.14
N LEU A 100 16.92 5.12 7.95
CA LEU A 100 17.64 5.05 6.68
C LEU A 100 18.69 6.15 6.55
N LEU A 101 18.42 7.37 6.99
CA LEU A 101 19.41 8.45 7.01
C LEU A 101 20.57 8.14 7.98
N ASP A 102 20.31 7.51 9.11
CA ASP A 102 21.31 7.20 10.11
C ASP A 102 22.30 6.13 9.64
N THR A 103 21.96 5.25 8.70
CA THR A 103 22.92 4.30 8.09
C THR A 103 24.11 5.04 7.46
N VAL A 104 23.88 6.26 6.96
CA VAL A 104 24.88 7.10 6.29
C VAL A 104 25.40 8.21 7.19
N MET A 105 24.51 8.91 7.89
CA MET A 105 24.84 10.13 8.61
C MET A 105 25.37 9.88 10.03
N GLN A 106 24.90 8.82 10.69
CA GLN A 106 25.24 8.51 12.09
C GLN A 106 25.38 7.00 12.35
N PRO A 107 26.19 6.28 11.55
CA PRO A 107 26.27 4.82 11.62
C PRO A 107 26.67 4.29 13.01
N GLU A 108 27.54 4.97 13.76
CA GLU A 108 27.93 4.53 15.10
C GLU A 108 26.80 4.75 16.14
N VAL A 109 25.94 5.74 15.91
CA VAL A 109 24.74 5.93 16.74
C VAL A 109 23.77 4.79 16.48
N LEU A 110 23.56 4.46 15.21
CA LEU A 110 22.69 3.37 14.80
C LEU A 110 23.15 2.03 15.36
N GLU A 111 24.44 1.68 15.23
CA GLU A 111 25.01 0.45 15.81
C GLU A 111 24.79 0.37 17.34
N ARG A 112 25.01 1.48 18.04
CA ARG A 112 24.77 1.55 19.49
C ARG A 112 23.30 1.32 19.83
N GLN A 113 22.37 1.92 19.07
CA GLN A 113 20.93 1.75 19.29
C GLN A 113 20.50 0.32 19.00
N MET A 114 21.02 -0.30 17.96
CA MET A 114 20.78 -1.71 17.66
C MET A 114 21.23 -2.61 18.81
N GLN A 115 22.40 -2.36 19.39
CA GLN A 115 22.88 -3.11 20.55
C GLN A 115 21.98 -2.92 21.79
N GLN A 116 21.56 -1.68 22.06
CA GLN A 116 20.65 -1.40 23.17
C GLN A 116 19.31 -2.14 23.02
N ILE A 117 18.74 -2.15 21.81
CA ILE A 117 17.50 -2.88 21.54
C ILE A 117 17.71 -4.38 21.71
N ASN A 118 18.81 -4.93 21.20
CA ASN A 118 19.09 -6.36 21.30
C ASN A 118 19.28 -6.82 22.75
N ASP A 119 19.96 -6.02 23.58
CA ASP A 119 20.12 -6.28 25.02
C ASP A 119 18.76 -6.26 25.75
N ILE A 120 17.89 -5.30 25.40
CA ILE A 120 16.53 -5.21 25.97
C ILE A 120 15.65 -6.36 25.47
N TYR A 121 15.79 -6.73 24.21
CA TYR A 121 15.07 -7.86 23.60
C TYR A 121 15.26 -9.13 24.44
N PHE A 122 16.49 -9.49 24.79
CA PHE A 122 16.74 -10.69 25.59
C PHE A 122 16.10 -10.59 26.98
N LYS A 123 16.17 -9.44 27.61
CA LYS A 123 15.53 -9.23 28.92
C LYS A 123 14.02 -9.41 28.85
N VAL A 124 13.38 -8.80 27.86
CA VAL A 124 11.94 -8.91 27.64
C VAL A 124 11.56 -10.34 27.27
N TYR A 125 12.29 -10.96 26.35
CA TYR A 125 12.09 -12.33 25.92
C TYR A 125 12.13 -13.32 27.09
N ASP A 126 13.15 -13.23 27.94
CA ASP A 126 13.34 -14.13 29.08
C ASP A 126 12.16 -14.07 30.06
N GLU A 127 11.69 -12.85 30.41
CA GLU A 127 10.54 -12.68 31.30
C GLU A 127 9.23 -13.24 30.69
N LEU A 128 9.03 -13.05 29.37
CA LEU A 128 7.84 -13.57 28.69
C LEU A 128 7.89 -15.10 28.53
N TYR A 129 9.07 -15.65 28.20
CA TYR A 129 9.29 -17.09 28.11
C TYR A 129 8.95 -17.78 29.42
N ASP A 130 9.40 -17.25 30.56
CA ASP A 130 9.09 -17.80 31.88
C ASP A 130 7.60 -17.80 32.22
N ILE A 131 6.82 -16.88 31.65
CA ILE A 131 5.36 -16.86 31.82
C ILE A 131 4.68 -17.95 30.97
N ILE A 132 5.11 -18.12 29.71
CA ILE A 132 4.35 -18.90 28.73
C ILE A 132 4.75 -20.39 28.65
N ARG A 133 6.00 -20.71 28.94
CA ARG A 133 6.56 -22.06 28.75
C ARG A 133 5.77 -23.17 29.45
N GLU A 134 5.75 -24.36 28.83
CA GLU A 134 5.24 -25.61 29.39
C GLU A 134 6.41 -26.59 29.59
N GLY A 135 6.96 -26.67 30.81
CA GLY A 135 8.29 -27.27 31.01
C GLY A 135 9.37 -26.43 30.34
N ASP A 136 10.04 -27.01 29.35
CA ASP A 136 10.99 -26.29 28.48
C ASP A 136 10.41 -25.97 27.09
N GLU A 137 9.19 -26.45 26.81
CA GLU A 137 8.52 -26.27 25.52
C GLU A 137 7.84 -24.90 25.44
N MET A 138 7.74 -24.39 24.20
CA MET A 138 6.99 -23.15 23.92
C MET A 138 6.41 -23.15 22.51
N ALA A 139 5.50 -22.21 22.27
CA ALA A 139 4.98 -21.90 20.94
C ALA A 139 5.14 -20.41 20.62
N PHE A 140 5.16 -20.09 19.34
CA PHE A 140 5.13 -18.73 18.82
C PHE A 140 3.73 -18.36 18.34
N CYS A 141 3.30 -17.12 18.50
CA CYS A 141 1.93 -16.70 18.24
C CYS A 141 1.56 -16.70 16.74
N TYR A 142 2.52 -16.43 15.86
CA TYR A 142 2.37 -16.55 14.41
C TYR A 142 2.81 -17.94 13.92
N PHE A 143 2.30 -18.34 12.77
CA PHE A 143 2.65 -19.58 12.08
C PHE A 143 2.38 -20.85 12.89
N SER A 144 1.67 -20.76 14.01
CA SER A 144 1.40 -21.87 14.93
C SER A 144 2.62 -22.77 15.20
N SER A 145 3.79 -22.16 15.26
CA SER A 145 5.07 -22.85 15.42
C SER A 145 5.32 -23.24 16.87
N TRP A 146 5.98 -24.39 17.07
CA TRP A 146 6.31 -24.96 18.37
C TRP A 146 7.76 -25.44 18.40
N ALA A 147 8.36 -25.40 19.58
CA ALA A 147 9.70 -25.94 19.80
C ALA A 147 9.83 -26.59 21.18
N PRO A 148 10.68 -27.62 21.31
CA PRO A 148 10.98 -28.27 22.60
C PRO A 148 11.99 -27.48 23.45
N GLY A 149 12.21 -26.23 23.14
CA GLY A 149 13.09 -25.28 23.79
C GLY A 149 12.70 -23.85 23.48
N ARG A 150 13.61 -22.92 23.71
CA ARG A 150 13.43 -21.50 23.41
C ARG A 150 13.32 -21.28 21.90
N MET A 151 12.31 -20.54 21.47
CA MET A 151 12.06 -20.28 20.04
C MET A 151 11.73 -18.83 19.81
N THR A 152 12.17 -18.28 18.67
CA THR A 152 11.72 -16.97 18.20
C THR A 152 11.62 -16.90 16.69
N LYS A 153 10.78 -15.98 16.21
CA LYS A 153 10.77 -15.50 14.84
C LYS A 153 11.63 -14.25 14.77
N ILE A 154 12.46 -14.14 13.76
CA ILE A 154 13.37 -13.03 13.47
C ILE A 154 12.97 -12.42 12.13
N GLN A 155 13.04 -11.10 11.97
CA GLN A 155 12.78 -10.41 10.72
C GLN A 155 13.56 -9.10 10.63
N SER A 156 13.57 -8.48 9.45
CA SER A 156 13.97 -7.09 9.26
C SER A 156 13.34 -6.56 7.97
N ASP A 157 12.12 -6.07 8.04
CA ASP A 157 11.33 -5.66 6.87
C ASP A 157 11.90 -4.38 6.25
N ILE A 158 12.32 -3.42 7.09
CA ILE A 158 12.97 -2.19 6.64
C ILE A 158 14.27 -2.46 5.88
N SER A 159 14.90 -3.63 6.09
CA SER A 159 16.15 -3.98 5.41
C SER A 159 16.01 -4.05 3.89
N THR A 160 14.79 -4.22 3.36
CA THR A 160 14.52 -4.15 1.91
C THR A 160 14.96 -2.84 1.28
N MET A 161 15.18 -1.79 2.08
CA MET A 161 15.57 -0.43 1.65
C MET A 161 17.05 -0.11 1.84
N ILE A 162 17.85 -1.06 2.34
CA ILE A 162 19.29 -0.89 2.55
C ILE A 162 20.10 -1.87 1.69
N SER A 163 21.38 -1.55 1.49
CA SER A 163 22.29 -2.44 0.77
C SER A 163 22.59 -3.73 1.54
N VAL A 164 23.08 -4.76 0.84
CA VAL A 164 23.54 -6.02 1.47
C VAL A 164 24.70 -5.77 2.44
N ASP A 165 25.56 -4.80 2.16
CA ASP A 165 26.68 -4.45 3.04
C ASP A 165 26.18 -3.76 4.30
N ASP A 166 25.18 -2.87 4.21
CA ASP A 166 24.53 -2.28 5.37
C ASP A 166 23.77 -3.34 6.19
N TYR A 167 23.13 -4.30 5.51
CA TYR A 167 22.50 -5.44 6.20
C TYR A 167 23.53 -6.24 7.00
N ARG A 168 24.70 -6.57 6.43
CA ARG A 168 25.79 -7.25 7.13
C ARG A 168 26.34 -6.43 8.30
N ARG A 169 26.29 -5.11 8.20
CA ARG A 169 26.76 -4.20 9.25
C ARG A 169 25.76 -3.99 10.35
N PHE A 170 24.53 -3.65 10.02
CA PHE A 170 23.54 -3.16 10.98
C PHE A 170 22.50 -4.21 11.41
N VAL A 171 22.34 -5.32 10.68
CA VAL A 171 21.29 -6.31 10.95
C VAL A 171 21.88 -7.67 11.32
N GLN A 172 22.70 -8.23 10.44
CA GLN A 172 23.22 -9.61 10.58
C GLN A 172 23.91 -9.91 11.92
N PRO A 173 24.73 -9.01 12.52
CA PRO A 173 25.40 -9.29 13.80
C PRO A 173 24.41 -9.56 14.95
N PHE A 174 23.32 -8.81 14.97
CA PHE A 174 22.29 -8.90 16.01
C PHE A 174 21.42 -10.15 15.83
N ILE A 175 21.06 -10.48 14.58
CA ILE A 175 20.40 -11.75 14.23
C ILE A 175 21.26 -12.93 14.66
N ARG A 176 22.55 -12.91 14.37
CA ARG A 176 23.49 -13.96 14.79
C ARG A 176 23.52 -14.10 16.30
N GLU A 177 23.57 -13.02 17.06
CA GLU A 177 23.54 -13.06 18.51
C GLU A 177 22.23 -13.69 19.03
N GLN A 178 21.10 -13.38 18.42
CA GLN A 178 19.81 -13.99 18.78
C GLN A 178 19.82 -15.49 18.49
N CYS A 179 20.29 -15.91 17.30
CA CYS A 179 20.43 -17.32 16.94
C CYS A 179 21.40 -18.10 17.85
N GLN A 180 22.38 -17.44 18.45
CA GLN A 180 23.31 -18.08 19.41
C GLN A 180 22.72 -18.25 20.81
N LYS A 181 21.74 -17.42 21.19
CA LYS A 181 21.15 -17.41 22.53
C LYS A 181 19.81 -18.12 22.62
N ILE A 182 19.17 -18.36 21.48
CA ILE A 182 17.84 -18.97 21.37
C ILE A 182 17.98 -20.26 20.56
N ASP A 183 17.43 -21.37 21.09
CA ASP A 183 17.68 -22.73 20.58
C ASP A 183 17.09 -22.96 19.17
N TYR A 184 15.92 -22.33 18.87
CA TYR A 184 15.19 -22.51 17.63
C TYR A 184 14.79 -21.15 17.04
N THR A 185 15.26 -20.86 15.83
CA THR A 185 15.07 -19.55 15.19
C THR A 185 14.49 -19.70 13.80
N LEU A 186 13.47 -18.90 13.50
CA LEU A 186 12.78 -18.84 12.23
C LEU A 186 12.91 -17.43 11.66
N TYR A 187 13.63 -17.24 10.56
CA TYR A 187 13.70 -15.97 9.88
C TYR A 187 12.49 -15.76 8.97
N HIS A 188 11.72 -14.72 9.21
CA HIS A 188 10.64 -14.29 8.35
C HIS A 188 11.21 -13.47 7.18
N LEU A 189 11.19 -14.04 5.99
CA LEU A 189 11.65 -13.42 4.75
C LEU A 189 10.41 -12.95 3.98
N ASP A 190 10.15 -11.65 3.97
CA ASP A 190 8.93 -11.06 3.41
C ASP A 190 9.20 -10.29 2.11
N GLY A 191 8.54 -10.76 1.06
CA GLY A 191 8.53 -10.15 -0.26
C GLY A 191 9.79 -10.37 -1.09
N VAL A 192 9.59 -10.30 -2.41
CA VAL A 192 10.71 -10.48 -3.38
C VAL A 192 11.81 -9.43 -3.21
N GLY A 193 11.47 -8.26 -2.66
CA GLY A 193 12.43 -7.21 -2.35
C GLY A 193 13.48 -7.60 -1.31
N ALA A 194 13.19 -8.56 -0.42
CA ALA A 194 14.11 -9.02 0.60
C ALA A 194 15.09 -10.12 0.10
N LEU A 195 14.85 -10.70 -1.08
CA LEU A 195 15.64 -11.82 -1.60
C LEU A 195 17.12 -11.48 -1.84
N HIS A 196 17.45 -10.21 -2.08
CA HIS A 196 18.84 -9.78 -2.24
C HIS A 196 19.66 -9.94 -0.96
N HIS A 197 19.03 -10.03 0.21
CA HIS A 197 19.69 -10.31 1.49
C HIS A 197 19.85 -11.81 1.77
N LEU A 198 19.24 -12.70 0.98
CA LEU A 198 19.30 -14.13 1.23
C LEU A 198 20.74 -14.67 1.41
N PRO A 199 21.75 -14.27 0.61
CA PRO A 199 23.13 -14.70 0.85
C PRO A 199 23.61 -14.34 2.27
N ALA A 200 23.40 -13.12 2.72
CA ALA A 200 23.79 -12.66 4.05
C ALA A 200 23.01 -13.37 5.17
N ILE A 201 21.72 -13.68 4.95
CA ILE A 201 20.91 -14.46 5.88
C ILE A 201 21.45 -15.89 6.02
N LEU A 202 21.80 -16.53 4.91
CA LEU A 202 22.34 -17.90 4.89
C LEU A 202 23.74 -18.00 5.52
N GLU A 203 24.51 -16.91 5.58
CA GLU A 203 25.79 -16.82 6.29
C GLU A 203 25.65 -16.94 7.83
N VAL A 204 24.45 -16.80 8.37
CA VAL A 204 24.19 -17.04 9.80
C VAL A 204 24.05 -18.53 10.05
N GLU A 205 25.15 -19.19 10.41
CA GLU A 205 25.23 -20.65 10.57
C GLU A 205 24.21 -21.17 11.61
N GLU A 206 23.99 -20.42 12.67
CA GLU A 206 23.13 -20.78 13.80
C GLU A 206 21.63 -20.65 13.50
N LEU A 207 21.23 -19.98 12.43
CA LEU A 207 19.83 -19.88 12.00
C LEU A 207 19.29 -21.24 11.58
N ASN A 208 18.09 -21.63 12.12
CA ASN A 208 17.54 -22.97 11.88
C ASN A 208 16.62 -23.04 10.66
N ALA A 209 15.78 -22.03 10.46
CA ALA A 209 14.73 -22.08 9.44
C ALA A 209 14.46 -20.70 8.83
N ILE A 210 13.92 -20.72 7.60
CA ILE A 210 13.45 -19.51 6.89
C ILE A 210 11.99 -19.75 6.50
N GLN A 211 11.12 -18.83 6.88
CA GLN A 211 9.75 -18.75 6.41
C GLN A 211 9.69 -17.79 5.23
N TRP A 212 9.06 -18.21 4.14
CA TRP A 212 8.93 -17.40 2.92
C TRP A 212 7.51 -16.88 2.73
N THR A 213 7.38 -15.57 2.65
CA THR A 213 6.17 -14.85 2.26
C THR A 213 6.41 -14.15 0.94
N PRO A 214 5.76 -14.56 -0.18
CA PRO A 214 6.05 -13.99 -1.50
C PRO A 214 5.73 -12.50 -1.66
N GLY A 215 4.77 -11.99 -0.87
CA GLY A 215 4.29 -10.62 -0.99
C GLY A 215 3.11 -10.45 -1.95
N VAL A 216 2.56 -9.23 -1.97
CA VAL A 216 1.36 -8.90 -2.73
C VAL A 216 1.61 -8.97 -4.24
N GLY A 217 0.73 -9.68 -4.96
CA GLY A 217 0.82 -9.83 -6.42
C GLY A 217 1.72 -10.98 -6.88
N GLU A 218 2.39 -11.66 -5.98
CA GLU A 218 3.20 -12.83 -6.26
C GLU A 218 2.40 -14.13 -6.05
N PRO A 219 2.74 -15.23 -6.76
CA PRO A 219 2.13 -16.53 -6.50
C PRO A 219 2.51 -17.02 -5.11
N GLN A 220 1.59 -17.77 -4.46
CA GLN A 220 1.77 -18.27 -3.11
C GLN A 220 2.89 -19.33 -3.00
N GLY A 221 3.19 -19.73 -1.76
CA GLY A 221 4.36 -20.55 -1.44
C GLY A 221 4.44 -21.93 -2.10
N GLY A 222 3.33 -22.50 -2.60
CA GLY A 222 3.32 -23.75 -3.35
C GLY A 222 3.78 -23.65 -4.81
N SER A 223 3.92 -22.41 -5.34
CA SER A 223 4.21 -22.19 -6.75
C SER A 223 5.60 -22.68 -7.17
N PRO A 224 5.72 -23.27 -8.39
CA PRO A 224 7.01 -23.67 -8.96
C PRO A 224 8.05 -22.53 -9.05
N LYS A 225 7.60 -21.28 -9.05
CA LYS A 225 8.47 -20.08 -9.04
C LYS A 225 9.47 -20.12 -7.87
N TRP A 226 9.09 -20.73 -6.74
CA TRP A 226 9.87 -20.69 -5.50
C TRP A 226 10.71 -21.92 -5.24
N TYR A 227 10.64 -22.97 -6.09
CA TYR A 227 11.34 -24.23 -5.83
C TYR A 227 12.85 -24.06 -5.74
N ASP A 228 13.46 -23.21 -6.59
CA ASP A 228 14.90 -22.95 -6.54
C ASP A 228 15.30 -22.18 -5.28
N LEU A 229 14.46 -21.25 -4.82
CA LEU A 229 14.66 -20.56 -3.54
C LEU A 229 14.67 -21.59 -2.38
N TYR A 230 13.70 -22.48 -2.36
CA TYR A 230 13.59 -23.50 -1.30
C TYR A 230 14.77 -24.46 -1.31
N ARG A 231 15.21 -24.91 -2.49
CA ARG A 231 16.41 -25.75 -2.60
C ARG A 231 17.66 -25.06 -2.06
N ARG A 232 17.89 -23.81 -2.43
CA ARG A 232 19.03 -23.02 -1.92
C ARG A 232 19.02 -22.91 -0.39
N ILE A 233 17.85 -22.74 0.22
CA ILE A 233 17.71 -22.68 1.68
C ILE A 233 18.00 -24.06 2.31
N LEU A 234 17.43 -25.12 1.75
CA LEU A 234 17.64 -26.49 2.22
C LEU A 234 19.10 -26.95 2.03
N ASP A 235 19.74 -26.62 0.90
CA ASP A 235 21.14 -26.94 0.61
C ASP A 235 22.09 -26.20 1.55
N ALA A 236 21.72 -25.02 2.04
CA ALA A 236 22.45 -24.30 3.09
C ALA A 236 22.22 -24.90 4.51
N GLY A 237 21.53 -26.05 4.60
CA GLY A 237 21.27 -26.75 5.86
C GLY A 237 20.19 -26.10 6.73
N LYS A 238 19.37 -25.19 6.17
CA LYS A 238 18.25 -24.55 6.87
C LYS A 238 16.94 -25.25 6.50
N SER A 239 15.98 -25.27 7.43
CA SER A 239 14.61 -25.67 7.13
C SER A 239 13.85 -24.55 6.43
N ILE A 240 12.80 -24.89 5.69
CA ILE A 240 11.89 -23.91 5.09
C ILE A 240 10.49 -24.03 5.68
N MET A 241 9.79 -22.90 5.70
CA MET A 241 8.35 -22.85 5.91
C MET A 241 7.70 -22.19 4.70
N ALA A 242 6.90 -22.97 3.94
CA ALA A 242 6.15 -22.51 2.79
C ALA A 242 4.70 -22.25 3.19
N CYS A 243 4.23 -21.00 3.00
CA CYS A 243 2.90 -20.57 3.43
C CYS A 243 1.90 -20.60 2.27
N TRP A 244 0.64 -20.84 2.63
CA TRP A 244 -0.53 -20.84 1.72
C TRP A 244 -0.37 -21.79 0.53
N VAL A 245 0.17 -22.98 0.80
CA VAL A 245 0.28 -24.05 -0.20
C VAL A 245 -1.08 -24.66 -0.43
N THR A 246 -1.52 -24.75 -1.67
CA THR A 246 -2.79 -25.40 -2.02
C THR A 246 -2.63 -26.91 -2.15
N LEU A 247 -3.74 -27.65 -2.08
CA LEU A 247 -3.72 -29.12 -2.18
C LEU A 247 -3.14 -29.59 -3.54
N ASP A 248 -3.43 -28.87 -4.63
CA ASP A 248 -2.94 -29.20 -5.97
C ASP A 248 -1.43 -28.93 -6.13
N GLU A 249 -0.90 -27.94 -5.38
CA GLU A 249 0.53 -27.59 -5.39
C GLU A 249 1.37 -28.52 -4.49
N LEU A 250 0.75 -29.16 -3.49
CA LEU A 250 1.43 -29.91 -2.44
C LEU A 250 2.33 -31.01 -3.00
N LYS A 251 1.78 -31.90 -3.85
CA LYS A 251 2.55 -33.00 -4.40
C LYS A 251 3.66 -32.53 -5.35
N PRO A 252 3.43 -31.63 -6.33
CA PRO A 252 4.48 -31.07 -7.15
C PRO A 252 5.60 -30.40 -6.36
N LEU A 253 5.28 -29.67 -5.29
CA LEU A 253 6.25 -29.06 -4.40
C LEU A 253 7.13 -30.12 -3.74
N LEU A 254 6.52 -31.13 -3.08
CA LEU A 254 7.25 -32.17 -2.37
C LEU A 254 8.02 -33.12 -3.31
N ASP A 255 7.54 -33.36 -4.54
CA ASP A 255 8.30 -34.08 -5.57
C ASP A 255 9.61 -33.33 -5.90
N ASN A 256 9.64 -32.01 -5.77
CA ASN A 256 10.73 -31.14 -6.15
C ASN A 256 11.75 -30.90 -5.04
N ILE A 257 11.29 -30.65 -3.82
CA ILE A 257 12.15 -30.25 -2.70
C ILE A 257 12.25 -31.33 -1.60
N GLY A 258 11.50 -32.44 -1.72
CA GLY A 258 11.41 -33.45 -0.66
C GLY A 258 10.57 -33.02 0.53
N GLY A 259 10.55 -33.84 1.59
CA GLY A 259 9.81 -33.52 2.82
C GLY A 259 10.71 -33.22 4.02
N ASN A 260 12.03 -33.42 3.88
CA ASN A 260 12.95 -33.22 5.00
C ASN A 260 13.28 -31.74 5.18
N GLY A 261 13.06 -31.22 6.39
CA GLY A 261 13.27 -29.79 6.67
C GLY A 261 12.19 -28.86 6.09
N VAL A 262 11.03 -29.42 5.71
CA VAL A 262 9.92 -28.67 5.10
C VAL A 262 8.75 -28.60 6.08
N HIS A 263 8.34 -27.38 6.40
CA HIS A 263 7.10 -27.06 7.10
C HIS A 263 6.13 -26.41 6.10
N LEU A 264 4.88 -26.85 6.11
CA LEU A 264 3.85 -26.37 5.19
C LEU A 264 2.70 -25.74 5.98
N GLU A 265 2.32 -24.53 5.60
CA GLU A 265 1.11 -23.88 6.06
C GLU A 265 0.08 -23.93 4.93
N MET A 266 -1.07 -24.54 5.22
CA MET A 266 -2.12 -24.81 4.25
C MET A 266 -3.49 -24.46 4.82
N ASP A 267 -4.33 -23.85 4.00
CA ASP A 267 -5.74 -23.62 4.31
C ASP A 267 -6.61 -24.71 3.68
N PHE A 268 -7.58 -25.21 4.43
CA PHE A 268 -8.48 -26.28 4.00
C PHE A 268 -9.94 -25.85 4.11
N HIS A 269 -10.74 -26.20 3.12
CA HIS A 269 -12.17 -25.90 3.11
C HIS A 269 -13.01 -26.95 3.84
N ASN A 270 -12.47 -28.16 4.01
CA ASN A 270 -13.17 -29.28 4.63
C ASN A 270 -12.19 -30.34 5.13
N GLU A 271 -12.71 -31.31 5.92
CA GLU A 271 -11.91 -32.42 6.50
C GLU A 271 -11.36 -33.41 5.44
N ASP A 272 -12.06 -33.59 4.31
CA ASP A 272 -11.62 -34.47 3.23
C ASP A 272 -10.32 -33.96 2.57
N GLU A 273 -10.16 -32.65 2.43
CA GLU A 273 -8.93 -32.02 1.93
C GLU A 273 -7.76 -32.25 2.90
N VAL A 274 -8.00 -32.15 4.21
CA VAL A 274 -6.99 -32.46 5.23
C VAL A 274 -6.53 -33.91 5.11
N GLU A 275 -7.48 -34.88 4.99
CA GLU A 275 -7.13 -36.27 4.84
C GLU A 275 -6.34 -36.58 3.55
N GLN A 276 -6.64 -35.86 2.45
CA GLN A 276 -5.90 -35.99 1.20
C GLN A 276 -4.49 -35.43 1.34
N ALA A 277 -4.34 -34.24 1.92
CA ALA A 277 -3.04 -33.62 2.17
C ALA A 277 -2.16 -34.50 3.06
N MET A 278 -2.71 -35.02 4.17
CA MET A 278 -1.98 -35.88 5.08
C MET A 278 -1.51 -37.18 4.41
N LYS A 279 -2.30 -37.76 3.50
CA LYS A 279 -1.84 -38.93 2.71
C LYS A 279 -0.63 -38.60 1.85
N ILE A 280 -0.63 -37.44 1.20
CA ILE A 280 0.49 -37.00 0.39
C ILE A 280 1.70 -36.76 1.29
N VAL A 281 1.55 -35.98 2.38
CA VAL A 281 2.65 -35.64 3.30
C VAL A 281 3.31 -36.90 3.88
N GLU A 282 2.52 -37.95 4.26
CA GLU A 282 3.07 -39.19 4.80
C GLU A 282 3.98 -39.94 3.81
N GLU A 283 3.76 -39.79 2.49
CA GLU A 283 4.63 -40.39 1.47
C GLU A 283 6.02 -39.77 1.46
N TYR A 284 6.14 -38.48 1.88
CA TYR A 284 7.38 -37.69 1.87
C TYR A 284 7.99 -37.48 3.24
N ARG A 285 7.29 -37.88 4.32
CA ARG A 285 7.79 -37.72 5.69
C ARG A 285 9.14 -38.41 5.83
N TYR A 286 10.17 -37.64 6.24
CA TYR A 286 11.56 -38.11 6.37
C TYR A 286 12.24 -38.54 5.06
N ARG A 287 11.69 -38.26 3.90
CA ARG A 287 12.41 -38.46 2.65
C ARG A 287 13.30 -37.23 2.39
N PRO A 288 14.62 -37.43 2.27
CA PRO A 288 15.49 -36.37 1.75
C PRO A 288 15.06 -36.03 0.31
N ALA A 289 15.32 -34.78 -0.13
CA ALA A 289 15.22 -34.46 -1.55
C ALA A 289 15.95 -35.54 -2.37
N ALA A 290 15.39 -35.92 -3.52
CA ALA A 290 16.07 -36.83 -4.42
C ALA A 290 17.44 -36.23 -4.75
N PRO A 291 18.54 -37.03 -4.76
CA PRO A 291 19.83 -36.54 -5.15
C PRO A 291 19.68 -35.86 -6.54
N HIS A 292 19.95 -34.60 -6.63
CA HIS A 292 20.01 -33.91 -7.91
C HIS A 292 21.20 -34.52 -8.67
N ASP A 293 20.92 -35.19 -9.77
CA ASP A 293 21.94 -35.41 -10.78
C ASP A 293 22.14 -34.02 -11.41
N ASP A 294 23.30 -33.41 -11.18
CA ASP A 294 23.68 -32.09 -11.71
C ASP A 294 23.57 -31.97 -13.24
N LYS A 295 22.94 -32.94 -13.90
CA LYS A 295 22.78 -33.08 -15.34
C LYS A 295 21.38 -32.97 -15.89
N GLU A 296 20.34 -32.95 -15.07
CA GLU A 296 18.97 -32.64 -15.51
C GLU A 296 18.44 -31.37 -14.83
N VAL A 297 19.05 -30.25 -15.15
CA VAL A 297 18.33 -29.00 -15.18
C VAL A 297 17.17 -29.22 -16.15
N ILE A 298 15.95 -29.28 -15.65
CA ILE A 298 14.77 -29.16 -16.51
C ILE A 298 14.86 -27.76 -17.11
N THR A 299 15.56 -27.65 -18.22
CA THR A 299 15.48 -26.51 -19.09
C THR A 299 14.03 -26.42 -19.54
N VAL A 300 13.25 -25.59 -18.91
CA VAL A 300 12.22 -24.87 -19.65
C VAL A 300 12.99 -24.27 -20.81
N LYS A 301 12.73 -24.77 -22.01
CA LYS A 301 13.36 -24.26 -23.23
C LYS A 301 12.96 -22.81 -23.39
N THR A 302 13.70 -21.94 -22.74
CA THR A 302 13.92 -20.58 -23.22
C THR A 302 15.12 -20.72 -24.16
N ASP A 303 14.90 -20.47 -25.43
CA ASP A 303 15.97 -20.40 -26.39
C ASP A 303 17.06 -19.45 -25.87
N LYS A 304 18.27 -20.01 -25.73
CA LYS A 304 19.55 -19.40 -25.37
C LYS A 304 19.88 -19.36 -23.87
N GLY A 305 20.82 -20.22 -23.52
CA GLY A 305 21.83 -20.16 -22.46
C GLY A 305 21.50 -19.26 -21.25
N PHE A 306 20.72 -19.80 -20.26
CA PHE A 306 20.47 -19.12 -19.02
C PHE A 306 21.62 -19.41 -18.05
N ASP A 307 22.44 -18.40 -17.78
CA ASP A 307 23.43 -18.36 -16.72
C ASP A 307 22.79 -17.69 -15.51
N ALA A 308 22.46 -18.49 -14.48
CA ALA A 308 21.73 -18.02 -13.31
C ALA A 308 22.53 -16.96 -12.53
N ASP A 309 23.85 -17.08 -12.47
CA ASP A 309 24.71 -16.11 -11.80
C ASP A 309 24.78 -14.80 -12.60
N ALA A 310 24.87 -14.87 -13.93
CA ALA A 310 24.79 -13.71 -14.80
C ALA A 310 23.41 -13.05 -14.81
N GLU A 311 22.34 -13.79 -14.56
CA GLU A 311 21.00 -13.21 -14.47
C GLU A 311 20.74 -12.58 -13.09
N VAL A 312 21.28 -13.15 -12.03
CA VAL A 312 21.29 -12.53 -10.69
C VAL A 312 22.11 -11.24 -10.71
N GLU A 313 23.30 -11.25 -11.34
CA GLU A 313 24.08 -10.02 -11.54
C GLU A 313 23.32 -8.99 -12.40
N ARG A 314 22.64 -9.41 -13.47
CA ARG A 314 21.79 -8.51 -14.27
C ARG A 314 20.59 -7.96 -13.49
N ILE A 315 19.99 -8.78 -12.63
CA ILE A 315 18.88 -8.33 -11.76
C ILE A 315 19.41 -7.36 -10.73
N ILE A 316 20.56 -7.64 -10.12
CA ILE A 316 21.24 -6.72 -9.19
C ILE A 316 21.60 -5.41 -9.91
N GLU A 317 22.29 -5.47 -11.05
CA GLU A 317 22.62 -4.29 -11.86
C GLU A 317 21.36 -3.53 -12.33
N LYS A 318 20.27 -4.26 -12.61
CA LYS A 318 18.99 -3.66 -12.98
C LYS A 318 18.35 -2.95 -11.77
N VAL A 319 18.32 -3.60 -10.61
CA VAL A 319 17.75 -3.05 -9.38
C VAL A 319 18.60 -1.87 -8.88
N GLU A 320 19.93 -1.98 -8.90
CA GLU A 320 20.83 -0.88 -8.55
C GLU A 320 20.68 0.29 -9.52
N ARG A 321 20.56 0.03 -10.81
CA ARG A 321 20.31 1.06 -11.82
C ARG A 321 18.93 1.69 -11.62
N GLU A 322 17.88 0.89 -11.38
CA GLU A 322 16.53 1.38 -11.12
C GLU A 322 16.47 2.17 -9.81
N ALA A 323 17.17 1.75 -8.78
CA ALA A 323 17.33 2.48 -7.52
C ALA A 323 18.12 3.79 -7.72
N GLU A 324 19.22 3.75 -8.46
CA GLU A 324 20.00 4.93 -8.80
C GLU A 324 19.24 5.89 -9.72
N GLU A 325 18.47 5.35 -10.67
CA GLU A 325 17.56 6.14 -11.52
C GLU A 325 16.39 6.71 -10.71
N ALA A 326 15.85 5.98 -9.75
CA ALA A 326 14.83 6.44 -8.83
C ALA A 326 15.35 7.54 -7.88
N LEU A 327 16.59 7.38 -7.37
CA LEU A 327 17.25 8.44 -6.57
C LEU A 327 17.53 9.69 -7.41
N LYS A 328 18.05 9.51 -8.63
CA LYS A 328 18.25 10.61 -9.58
C LYS A 328 16.93 11.26 -10.00
N ALA A 329 15.88 10.46 -10.19
CA ALA A 329 14.53 10.96 -10.47
C ALA A 329 13.94 11.68 -9.28
N ALA A 330 14.11 11.18 -8.05
CA ALA A 330 13.66 11.83 -6.84
C ALA A 330 14.30 13.20 -6.60
N ALA A 331 15.54 13.40 -7.08
CA ALA A 331 16.27 14.65 -7.00
C ALA A 331 15.89 15.68 -8.10
N LEU A 332 15.05 15.29 -9.09
CA LEU A 332 14.64 16.23 -10.14
C LEU A 332 13.65 17.27 -9.57
N PRO A 333 13.96 18.57 -9.70
CA PRO A 333 13.02 19.60 -9.32
C PRO A 333 11.77 19.53 -10.20
N LEU A 334 10.59 19.51 -9.60
CA LEU A 334 9.31 19.55 -10.29
C LEU A 334 8.88 21.00 -10.54
N ALA A 335 9.64 21.70 -11.37
CA ALA A 335 9.33 23.08 -11.74
C ALA A 335 8.33 23.11 -12.90
N LEU A 336 7.27 23.92 -12.76
CA LEU A 336 6.32 24.16 -13.83
C LEU A 336 7.01 24.90 -14.98
N ASP A 337 6.70 24.51 -16.22
CA ASP A 337 7.12 25.22 -17.42
C ASP A 337 6.18 26.41 -17.67
N PRO A 338 6.61 27.68 -17.43
CA PRO A 338 5.78 28.85 -17.65
C PRO A 338 5.45 29.05 -19.14
N GLU A 339 6.21 28.42 -20.03
CA GLU A 339 6.02 28.53 -21.47
C GLU A 339 5.00 27.51 -22.02
N SER A 340 4.53 26.54 -21.17
CA SER A 340 3.52 25.57 -21.58
C SER A 340 2.21 26.28 -21.98
N PRO A 341 1.45 25.73 -22.93
CA PRO A 341 0.22 26.37 -23.44
C PRO A 341 -0.81 26.64 -22.33
N LEU A 342 -0.97 25.74 -21.37
CA LEU A 342 -1.90 25.91 -20.25
C LEU A 342 -1.44 27.07 -19.33
N MET A 343 -0.15 27.11 -18.97
CA MET A 343 0.39 28.16 -18.10
C MET A 343 0.28 29.55 -18.75
N LYS A 344 0.57 29.64 -20.04
CA LYS A 344 0.38 30.92 -20.80
C LYS A 344 -1.07 31.35 -20.83
N ALA A 345 -2.01 30.43 -21.05
CA ALA A 345 -3.42 30.73 -21.06
C ALA A 345 -3.91 31.21 -19.69
N ALA A 346 -3.48 30.52 -18.61
CA ALA A 346 -3.84 30.83 -17.23
C ALA A 346 -3.25 32.18 -16.75
N ALA A 347 -2.05 32.54 -17.21
CA ALA A 347 -1.46 33.84 -16.93
C ALA A 347 -2.15 35.01 -17.67
N GLY A 348 -2.78 34.73 -18.81
CA GLY A 348 -3.37 35.76 -19.67
C GLY A 348 -4.85 36.07 -19.41
N ARG A 349 -5.62 35.13 -18.87
CA ARG A 349 -7.06 35.27 -18.66
C ARG A 349 -7.64 34.23 -17.72
N VAL A 350 -8.84 34.44 -17.24
CA VAL A 350 -9.64 33.42 -16.54
C VAL A 350 -9.95 32.27 -17.50
N LEU A 351 -9.72 31.05 -17.05
CA LEU A 351 -10.05 29.83 -17.77
C LEU A 351 -11.35 29.24 -17.22
N LEU A 352 -12.21 28.77 -18.11
CA LEU A 352 -13.46 28.12 -17.75
C LEU A 352 -13.25 26.61 -17.67
N LEU A 353 -13.52 26.03 -16.52
CA LEU A 353 -13.62 24.57 -16.35
C LEU A 353 -14.94 24.07 -16.95
N ASP A 354 -15.00 22.78 -17.28
CA ASP A 354 -16.24 22.09 -17.63
C ASP A 354 -17.19 22.00 -16.41
N GLY A 355 -18.20 21.15 -16.47
CA GLY A 355 -19.18 20.96 -15.40
C GLY A 355 -19.31 19.49 -14.99
N ALA A 356 -20.29 19.22 -14.14
CA ALA A 356 -20.50 17.92 -13.50
C ALA A 356 -20.74 16.80 -14.51
N MET A 357 -19.77 15.89 -14.69
CA MET A 357 -19.87 14.70 -15.54
C MET A 357 -21.01 13.79 -15.07
N GLY A 358 -21.07 13.46 -13.80
CA GLY A 358 -22.08 12.57 -13.22
C GLY A 358 -23.52 13.04 -13.46
N THR A 359 -23.82 14.35 -13.36
CA THR A 359 -25.15 14.91 -13.65
C THR A 359 -25.52 14.74 -15.12
N MET A 360 -24.56 14.94 -16.04
CA MET A 360 -24.79 14.77 -17.47
C MET A 360 -25.01 13.30 -17.84
N ILE A 361 -24.31 12.37 -17.19
CA ILE A 361 -24.51 10.92 -17.34
C ILE A 361 -25.92 10.53 -16.83
N GLN A 362 -26.32 11.00 -15.64
CA GLN A 362 -27.65 10.72 -15.07
C GLN A 362 -28.78 11.19 -16.00
N ALA A 363 -28.60 12.33 -16.67
CA ALA A 363 -29.57 12.85 -17.63
C ALA A 363 -29.79 11.91 -18.86
N GLN A 364 -28.83 11.05 -19.17
CA GLN A 364 -28.95 10.05 -20.23
C GLN A 364 -29.84 8.86 -19.85
N LYS A 365 -30.16 8.67 -18.57
CA LYS A 365 -30.98 7.58 -18.02
C LYS A 365 -30.51 6.19 -18.45
N LEU A 366 -29.20 5.97 -18.45
CA LEU A 366 -28.57 4.71 -18.83
C LEU A 366 -29.06 3.55 -17.97
N THR A 367 -29.26 2.39 -18.61
CA THR A 367 -29.66 1.13 -17.96
C THR A 367 -28.45 0.32 -17.52
N GLU A 368 -28.67 -0.78 -16.80
CA GLU A 368 -27.59 -1.72 -16.45
C GLU A 368 -26.89 -2.28 -17.69
N GLU A 369 -27.68 -2.56 -18.75
CA GLU A 369 -27.18 -3.06 -20.03
C GLU A 369 -26.27 -2.03 -20.71
N ASP A 370 -26.57 -0.73 -20.60
CA ASP A 370 -25.69 0.33 -21.10
C ASP A 370 -24.36 0.36 -20.38
N PHE A 371 -24.36 0.20 -19.04
CA PHE A 371 -23.12 0.13 -18.26
C PHE A 371 -22.31 -1.13 -18.56
N ARG A 372 -22.97 -2.26 -18.86
CA ARG A 372 -22.29 -3.51 -19.24
C ARG A 372 -21.67 -3.41 -20.64
N GLY A 373 -22.39 -2.82 -21.56
CA GLY A 373 -22.06 -2.91 -23.00
C GLY A 373 -21.91 -4.36 -23.45
N GLU A 374 -21.30 -4.56 -24.60
CA GLU A 374 -21.03 -5.92 -25.12
C GLU A 374 -19.98 -6.67 -24.29
N ARG A 375 -18.97 -5.97 -23.82
CA ARG A 375 -17.79 -6.55 -23.12
C ARG A 375 -18.15 -7.22 -21.80
N PHE A 376 -19.09 -6.68 -21.06
CA PHE A 376 -19.49 -7.17 -19.74
C PHE A 376 -20.91 -7.75 -19.71
N ALA A 377 -21.44 -8.18 -20.83
CA ALA A 377 -22.81 -8.75 -20.94
C ALA A 377 -23.03 -9.93 -19.98
N GLY A 378 -22.03 -10.75 -19.76
CA GLY A 378 -22.06 -11.90 -18.84
C GLY A 378 -21.49 -11.63 -17.44
N TYR A 379 -21.24 -10.37 -17.08
CA TYR A 379 -20.65 -10.03 -15.78
C TYR A 379 -21.61 -10.33 -14.62
N ASP A 380 -21.10 -11.02 -13.59
CA ASP A 380 -21.87 -11.36 -12.38
C ASP A 380 -21.72 -10.23 -11.34
N GLY A 381 -22.65 -9.31 -11.33
CA GLY A 381 -22.65 -8.14 -10.46
C GLY A 381 -23.35 -6.94 -11.09
N GLN A 382 -23.56 -5.88 -10.31
CA GLN A 382 -24.14 -4.63 -10.79
C GLN A 382 -23.05 -3.66 -11.20
N LEU A 383 -23.09 -3.15 -12.44
CA LEU A 383 -22.15 -2.15 -12.96
C LEU A 383 -22.77 -0.75 -13.05
N ARG A 384 -24.09 -0.64 -12.97
CA ARG A 384 -24.79 0.65 -12.97
C ARG A 384 -24.32 1.49 -11.78
N GLY A 385 -23.87 2.70 -12.09
CA GLY A 385 -23.29 3.64 -11.11
C GLY A 385 -21.78 3.75 -11.19
N ASN A 386 -21.09 2.82 -11.87
CA ASN A 386 -19.69 2.95 -12.22
C ASN A 386 -19.54 3.84 -13.46
N ASN A 387 -19.58 5.16 -13.27
CA ASN A 387 -19.55 6.11 -14.38
C ASN A 387 -18.24 6.04 -15.17
N ASP A 388 -17.13 5.82 -14.49
CA ASP A 388 -15.80 5.73 -15.10
C ASP A 388 -15.69 4.57 -16.09
N LEU A 389 -16.49 3.51 -15.92
CA LEU A 389 -16.55 2.38 -16.86
C LEU A 389 -17.10 2.78 -18.22
N LEU A 390 -17.88 3.86 -18.30
CA LEU A 390 -18.49 4.33 -19.55
C LEU A 390 -17.47 4.77 -20.60
N VAL A 391 -16.25 5.11 -20.19
CA VAL A 391 -15.15 5.38 -21.14
C VAL A 391 -14.82 4.15 -22.00
N ILE A 392 -15.15 2.94 -21.52
CA ILE A 392 -14.98 1.67 -22.23
C ILE A 392 -16.30 1.24 -22.89
N THR A 393 -17.41 1.26 -22.15
CA THR A 393 -18.68 0.66 -22.60
C THR A 393 -19.55 1.61 -23.42
N ARG A 394 -19.51 2.91 -23.12
CA ARG A 394 -20.28 3.96 -23.82
C ARG A 394 -19.43 5.21 -24.10
N PRO A 395 -18.29 5.08 -24.81
CA PRO A 395 -17.43 6.20 -25.17
C PRO A 395 -18.14 7.29 -25.99
N ASP A 396 -19.25 6.94 -26.66
CA ASP A 396 -20.11 7.88 -27.35
C ASP A 396 -20.77 8.90 -26.41
N VAL A 397 -21.25 8.44 -25.26
CA VAL A 397 -21.90 9.27 -24.25
C VAL A 397 -20.88 10.24 -23.64
N VAL A 398 -19.72 9.74 -23.23
CA VAL A 398 -18.66 10.58 -22.63
C VAL A 398 -18.17 11.63 -23.62
N ARG A 399 -17.94 11.24 -24.88
CA ARG A 399 -17.52 12.16 -25.95
C ARG A 399 -18.54 13.28 -26.18
N GLU A 400 -19.83 12.95 -26.20
CA GLU A 400 -20.89 13.94 -26.38
C GLU A 400 -21.00 14.93 -25.22
N ILE A 401 -20.76 14.47 -23.98
CA ILE A 401 -20.72 15.33 -22.81
C ILE A 401 -19.57 16.35 -22.91
N HIS A 402 -18.37 15.88 -23.26
CA HIS A 402 -17.22 16.78 -23.48
C HIS A 402 -17.50 17.81 -24.58
N ARG A 403 -18.15 17.40 -25.70
CA ARG A 403 -18.54 18.33 -26.75
C ARG A 403 -19.45 19.44 -26.24
N LYS A 404 -20.48 19.10 -25.49
CA LYS A 404 -21.42 20.07 -24.92
C LYS A 404 -20.74 21.09 -24.05
N TYR A 405 -19.78 20.68 -23.22
CA TYR A 405 -19.03 21.62 -22.39
C TYR A 405 -18.11 22.53 -23.20
N LEU A 406 -17.45 22.01 -24.23
CA LEU A 406 -16.61 22.84 -25.10
C LEU A 406 -17.44 23.79 -25.98
N GLU A 407 -18.64 23.37 -26.40
CA GLU A 407 -19.62 24.22 -27.11
C GLU A 407 -20.13 25.34 -26.21
N ALA A 408 -20.37 25.06 -24.93
CA ALA A 408 -20.74 26.05 -23.93
C ALA A 408 -19.60 27.04 -23.60
N GLY A 409 -18.38 26.73 -24.04
CA GLY A 409 -17.24 27.64 -23.94
C GLY A 409 -16.15 27.23 -22.96
N ALA A 410 -16.21 26.04 -22.38
CA ALA A 410 -15.15 25.53 -21.49
C ALA A 410 -13.77 25.58 -22.17
N ASP A 411 -12.76 25.95 -21.42
CA ASP A 411 -11.35 25.94 -21.84
C ASP A 411 -10.65 24.65 -21.41
N ILE A 412 -11.04 24.10 -20.27
CA ILE A 412 -10.49 22.88 -19.69
C ILE A 412 -11.65 21.88 -19.50
N ILE A 413 -11.48 20.65 -19.97
CA ILE A 413 -12.39 19.54 -19.69
C ILE A 413 -11.68 18.49 -18.84
N SER A 414 -12.40 17.87 -17.90
CA SER A 414 -11.89 16.83 -17.02
C SER A 414 -12.15 15.46 -17.62
N THR A 415 -11.21 14.53 -17.51
CA THR A 415 -11.44 13.14 -17.93
C THR A 415 -12.51 12.48 -17.07
N ASP A 416 -13.28 11.54 -17.62
CA ASP A 416 -14.24 10.70 -16.87
C ASP A 416 -13.47 9.54 -16.19
N THR A 417 -12.65 9.89 -15.20
CA THR A 417 -11.75 8.97 -14.48
C THR A 417 -11.71 9.22 -12.97
N PHE A 418 -12.75 9.86 -12.44
CA PHE A 418 -12.85 10.29 -11.06
C PHE A 418 -12.57 9.18 -10.03
N ASN A 419 -13.13 7.97 -10.25
CA ASN A 419 -12.93 6.80 -9.41
C ASN A 419 -12.09 5.70 -10.11
N ALA A 420 -11.45 5.98 -11.23
CA ALA A 420 -10.72 4.99 -12.03
C ALA A 420 -9.39 4.57 -11.38
N GLN A 421 -9.41 4.19 -10.11
CA GLN A 421 -8.28 3.68 -9.33
C GLN A 421 -8.70 2.40 -8.55
N ARG A 422 -7.71 1.56 -8.22
CA ARG A 422 -7.93 0.21 -7.69
C ARG A 422 -8.82 0.15 -6.46
N VAL A 423 -8.70 1.11 -5.53
CA VAL A 423 -9.47 1.12 -4.28
C VAL A 423 -10.97 1.27 -4.54
N SER A 424 -11.37 2.21 -5.41
CA SER A 424 -12.78 2.38 -5.78
C SER A 424 -13.28 1.30 -6.73
N MET A 425 -12.42 0.81 -7.65
CA MET A 425 -12.80 -0.24 -8.59
C MET A 425 -12.94 -1.61 -7.93
N ALA A 426 -12.37 -1.82 -6.74
CA ALA A 426 -12.59 -3.03 -5.94
C ALA A 426 -14.07 -3.21 -5.55
N ASP A 427 -14.81 -2.12 -5.37
CA ASP A 427 -16.27 -2.17 -5.09
C ASP A 427 -17.05 -2.81 -6.24
N PHE A 428 -16.45 -2.89 -7.41
CA PHE A 428 -17.02 -3.50 -8.64
C PHE A 428 -16.18 -4.70 -9.15
N HIS A 429 -15.17 -5.17 -8.44
CA HIS A 429 -14.22 -6.21 -8.89
C HIS A 429 -13.60 -5.93 -10.26
N LEU A 430 -13.25 -4.67 -10.53
CA LEU A 430 -12.70 -4.18 -11.79
C LEU A 430 -11.32 -3.52 -11.65
N GLU A 431 -10.57 -3.86 -10.59
CA GLU A 431 -9.27 -3.27 -10.26
C GLU A 431 -8.25 -3.39 -11.39
N THR A 432 -8.33 -4.46 -12.16
CA THR A 432 -7.43 -4.71 -13.29
C THR A 432 -7.65 -3.81 -14.49
N LEU A 433 -8.79 -3.09 -14.55
CA LEU A 433 -9.16 -2.21 -15.65
C LEU A 433 -8.76 -0.74 -15.43
N CYS A 434 -8.22 -0.39 -14.25
CA CYS A 434 -7.94 1.01 -13.89
C CYS A 434 -7.07 1.70 -14.93
N ARG A 435 -5.96 1.09 -15.32
CA ARG A 435 -5.08 1.66 -16.34
C ARG A 435 -5.80 1.85 -17.69
N GLU A 436 -6.57 0.86 -18.14
CA GLU A 436 -7.32 0.94 -19.40
C GLU A 436 -8.37 2.06 -19.36
N MET A 437 -9.12 2.18 -18.26
CA MET A 437 -10.12 3.24 -18.10
C MET A 437 -9.49 4.63 -18.16
N ASN A 438 -8.38 4.86 -17.44
CA ASN A 438 -7.69 6.15 -17.47
C ASN A 438 -7.19 6.50 -18.89
N LEU A 439 -6.56 5.57 -19.58
CA LEU A 439 -6.11 5.78 -20.97
C LEU A 439 -7.28 6.04 -21.94
N ALA A 440 -8.39 5.32 -21.78
CA ALA A 440 -9.58 5.52 -22.60
C ALA A 440 -10.22 6.89 -22.35
N GLY A 441 -10.35 7.30 -21.07
CA GLY A 441 -10.85 8.62 -20.68
C GLY A 441 -9.99 9.75 -21.26
N CYS A 442 -8.67 9.65 -21.12
CA CYS A 442 -7.74 10.61 -21.71
C CYS A 442 -7.89 10.70 -23.23
N ARG A 443 -7.96 9.56 -23.92
CA ARG A 443 -8.11 9.54 -25.38
C ARG A 443 -9.39 10.25 -25.83
N ILE A 444 -10.53 9.96 -25.20
CA ILE A 444 -11.82 10.58 -25.54
C ILE A 444 -11.76 12.09 -25.32
N ALA A 445 -11.28 12.54 -24.16
CA ALA A 445 -11.17 13.95 -23.84
C ALA A 445 -10.20 14.67 -24.77
N ARG A 446 -9.03 14.08 -25.07
CA ARG A 446 -8.02 14.64 -25.96
C ARG A 446 -8.53 14.79 -27.39
N GLU A 447 -9.20 13.77 -27.93
CA GLU A 447 -9.81 13.81 -29.27
C GLU A 447 -10.73 15.02 -29.43
N VAL A 448 -11.61 15.25 -28.45
CA VAL A 448 -12.58 16.36 -28.49
C VAL A 448 -11.89 17.70 -28.27
N ALA A 449 -10.96 17.82 -27.31
CA ALA A 449 -10.22 19.04 -27.06
C ALA A 449 -9.39 19.48 -28.27
N ASP A 450 -8.75 18.54 -28.96
CA ASP A 450 -7.97 18.82 -30.16
C ASP A 450 -8.88 19.20 -31.35
N GLU A 451 -10.05 18.59 -31.46
CA GLU A 451 -11.05 18.98 -32.48
C GLU A 451 -11.43 20.46 -32.32
N TYR A 452 -11.74 20.90 -31.10
CA TYR A 452 -12.14 22.28 -30.83
C TYR A 452 -10.97 23.27 -30.91
N THR A 453 -9.77 22.86 -30.52
CA THR A 453 -8.54 23.66 -30.70
C THR A 453 -8.26 23.89 -32.18
N ARG A 454 -8.40 22.85 -33.03
CA ARG A 454 -8.26 23.01 -34.50
C ARG A 454 -9.32 23.92 -35.11
N LYS A 455 -10.55 23.92 -34.59
CA LYS A 455 -11.63 24.82 -35.04
C LYS A 455 -11.33 26.28 -34.65
N ASN A 456 -10.68 26.50 -33.51
CA ASN A 456 -10.30 27.82 -33.03
C ASN A 456 -8.92 27.81 -32.36
N PRO A 457 -7.82 27.92 -33.10
CA PRO A 457 -6.46 27.90 -32.56
C PRO A 457 -6.12 29.05 -31.59
N SER A 458 -6.85 30.15 -31.67
CA SER A 458 -6.67 31.30 -30.75
C SER A 458 -7.26 31.05 -29.35
N LYS A 459 -8.07 29.98 -29.21
CA LYS A 459 -8.65 29.50 -27.94
C LYS A 459 -8.38 28.01 -27.79
N PRO A 460 -7.13 27.60 -27.44
CA PRO A 460 -6.81 26.23 -27.24
C PRO A 460 -7.63 25.61 -26.09
N ARG A 461 -7.90 24.30 -26.18
CA ARG A 461 -8.61 23.53 -25.17
C ARG A 461 -7.66 22.57 -24.49
N PHE A 462 -7.84 22.41 -23.19
CA PHE A 462 -6.97 21.62 -22.33
C PHE A 462 -7.74 20.46 -21.71
N VAL A 463 -7.00 19.43 -21.31
CA VAL A 463 -7.53 18.26 -20.62
C VAL A 463 -6.88 18.14 -19.25
N ALA A 464 -7.71 18.13 -18.21
CA ALA A 464 -7.30 17.81 -16.85
C ALA A 464 -7.60 16.33 -16.55
N GLY A 465 -6.61 15.60 -16.09
CA GLY A 465 -6.78 14.21 -15.62
C GLY A 465 -7.43 14.22 -14.24
N SER A 466 -8.69 13.80 -14.17
CA SER A 466 -9.44 13.75 -12.91
C SER A 466 -8.98 12.60 -12.02
N MET A 467 -8.63 12.94 -10.79
CA MET A 467 -8.27 12.03 -9.69
C MET A 467 -9.16 12.39 -8.48
N GLY A 468 -10.25 11.67 -8.31
CA GLY A 468 -11.19 11.89 -7.22
C GLY A 468 -10.76 11.24 -5.91
N PRO A 469 -11.54 11.44 -4.83
CA PRO A 469 -11.33 10.71 -3.59
C PRO A 469 -11.65 9.24 -3.78
N THR A 470 -11.04 8.39 -2.98
CA THR A 470 -11.41 6.96 -2.97
C THR A 470 -12.68 6.71 -2.14
N SER A 471 -13.25 5.51 -2.28
CA SER A 471 -14.32 5.04 -1.39
C SER A 471 -13.81 4.76 0.05
N LYS A 472 -12.51 4.88 0.30
CA LYS A 472 -11.85 4.66 1.57
C LYS A 472 -11.07 5.91 2.00
N THR A 473 -10.76 6.01 3.30
CA THR A 473 -10.01 7.15 3.86
C THR A 473 -8.89 6.67 4.77
N CYS A 474 -7.77 7.38 4.74
CA CYS A 474 -6.65 7.17 5.66
C CYS A 474 -6.89 7.81 7.03
N SER A 475 -7.79 8.77 7.15
CA SER A 475 -8.12 9.39 8.43
C SER A 475 -9.21 8.58 9.13
N LEU A 476 -9.10 8.43 10.45
CA LEU A 476 -10.11 7.77 11.28
C LEU A 476 -11.42 8.58 11.25
N ILE A 477 -12.40 8.08 10.53
CA ILE A 477 -13.76 8.58 10.59
C ILE A 477 -14.52 7.69 11.57
N SER A 478 -15.08 8.32 12.62
CA SER A 478 -16.02 7.61 13.50
C SER A 478 -17.20 7.10 12.66
N GLU A 479 -17.63 5.86 12.86
CA GLU A 479 -18.82 5.29 12.19
C GLU A 479 -20.07 6.16 12.33
N SER A 480 -20.15 6.97 13.39
CA SER A 480 -21.22 7.95 13.60
C SER A 480 -21.21 9.09 12.55
N VAL A 481 -20.08 9.36 11.89
CA VAL A 481 -19.97 10.40 10.87
C VAL A 481 -20.41 9.86 9.51
N GLN A 482 -19.98 8.63 9.17
CA GLN A 482 -20.38 7.99 7.91
C GLN A 482 -20.30 6.46 8.01
N PRO A 483 -21.40 5.78 8.31
CA PRO A 483 -21.43 4.32 8.44
C PRO A 483 -20.97 3.62 7.16
N GLY A 484 -20.13 2.59 7.31
CA GLY A 484 -19.63 1.79 6.19
C GLY A 484 -18.36 2.33 5.50
N TRP A 485 -17.81 3.46 5.91
CA TRP A 485 -16.51 3.92 5.46
C TRP A 485 -15.40 3.26 6.29
N GLY A 486 -14.64 2.37 5.64
CA GLY A 486 -13.47 1.73 6.25
C GLY A 486 -12.23 2.61 6.14
N THR A 487 -11.32 2.49 7.10
CA THR A 487 -9.95 3.04 6.99
C THR A 487 -9.14 2.22 6.01
N PHE A 488 -8.19 2.87 5.35
CA PHE A 488 -7.30 2.25 4.38
C PHE A 488 -5.86 2.71 4.59
N SER A 489 -4.86 1.88 4.27
CA SER A 489 -3.48 2.28 4.49
C SER A 489 -3.04 3.37 3.51
N TYR A 490 -2.16 4.26 3.97
CA TYR A 490 -1.57 5.31 3.15
C TYR A 490 -0.86 4.73 1.91
N ASP A 491 -0.08 3.66 2.08
CA ASP A 491 0.70 3.05 1.01
C ASP A 491 -0.19 2.41 -0.07
N THR A 492 -1.30 1.81 0.35
CA THR A 492 -2.29 1.29 -0.61
C THR A 492 -2.91 2.40 -1.44
N LEU A 493 -3.22 3.53 -0.82
CA LEU A 493 -3.73 4.71 -1.54
C LEU A 493 -2.66 5.32 -2.44
N LEU A 494 -1.44 5.45 -1.94
CA LEU A 494 -0.29 5.96 -2.70
C LEU A 494 -0.08 5.14 -3.99
N ALA A 495 -0.04 3.81 -3.88
CA ALA A 495 0.14 2.92 -5.02
C ALA A 495 -1.03 3.01 -6.03
N ALA A 496 -2.28 3.08 -5.54
CA ALA A 496 -3.46 3.21 -6.38
C ALA A 496 -3.49 4.54 -7.15
N TYR A 497 -3.17 5.63 -6.49
CA TYR A 497 -3.07 6.95 -7.12
C TYR A 497 -1.86 7.06 -8.05
N GLU A 498 -0.74 6.39 -7.76
CA GLU A 498 0.43 6.39 -8.65
C GLU A 498 0.11 5.69 -9.98
N GLU A 499 -0.57 4.54 -9.95
CA GLU A 499 -1.04 3.85 -11.17
C GLU A 499 -1.96 4.76 -11.98
N GLN A 500 -2.90 5.44 -11.33
CA GLN A 500 -3.82 6.38 -11.98
C GLN A 500 -3.08 7.56 -12.59
N ALA A 501 -2.24 8.24 -11.83
CA ALA A 501 -1.47 9.39 -12.29
C ALA A 501 -0.54 9.02 -13.46
N ALA A 502 0.13 7.88 -13.40
CA ALA A 502 0.99 7.40 -14.47
C ALA A 502 0.20 7.17 -15.78
N ALA A 503 -0.98 6.56 -15.69
CA ALA A 503 -1.84 6.34 -16.85
C ALA A 503 -2.38 7.66 -17.44
N LEU A 504 -2.74 8.64 -16.60
CA LEU A 504 -3.18 9.96 -17.04
C LEU A 504 -2.04 10.74 -17.73
N ILE A 505 -0.83 10.70 -17.19
CA ILE A 505 0.37 11.34 -17.79
C ILE A 505 0.69 10.72 -19.15
N GLU A 506 0.64 9.37 -19.24
CA GLU A 506 0.81 8.62 -20.50
C GLU A 506 -0.29 8.96 -21.51
N GLY A 507 -1.54 9.09 -21.04
CA GLY A 507 -2.70 9.47 -21.85
C GLY A 507 -2.65 10.90 -22.39
N GLY A 508 -1.66 11.71 -21.98
CA GLY A 508 -1.38 13.02 -22.57
C GLY A 508 -2.28 14.16 -22.07
N VAL A 509 -2.66 14.12 -20.78
CA VAL A 509 -3.34 15.25 -20.13
C VAL A 509 -2.41 16.47 -19.98
N ASP A 510 -3.01 17.66 -19.87
CA ASP A 510 -2.30 18.95 -19.72
C ASP A 510 -2.09 19.32 -18.24
N ALA A 511 -2.90 18.78 -17.34
CA ALA A 511 -2.82 18.93 -15.89
C ALA A 511 -3.35 17.68 -15.18
N LEU A 512 -3.01 17.50 -13.91
CA LEU A 512 -3.68 16.55 -13.01
C LEU A 512 -4.59 17.32 -12.06
N LEU A 513 -5.84 16.93 -11.96
CA LEU A 513 -6.86 17.52 -11.09
C LEU A 513 -7.17 16.55 -9.94
N ILE A 514 -6.64 16.84 -8.76
CA ILE A 514 -6.99 16.13 -7.52
C ILE A 514 -8.18 16.86 -6.92
N GLU A 515 -9.35 16.25 -7.04
CA GLU A 515 -10.62 16.94 -6.76
C GLU A 515 -11.45 16.27 -5.65
N THR A 516 -12.38 17.06 -5.12
CA THR A 516 -13.33 16.63 -4.06
C THR A 516 -12.60 16.14 -2.80
N ILE A 517 -11.49 16.78 -2.49
CA ILE A 517 -10.65 16.44 -1.35
C ILE A 517 -11.45 16.67 -0.06
N PHE A 518 -11.77 15.60 0.66
CA PHE A 518 -12.45 15.66 1.97
C PHE A 518 -11.59 15.08 3.09
N ASP A 519 -10.44 14.48 2.76
CA ASP A 519 -9.44 13.97 3.67
C ASP A 519 -8.04 14.42 3.21
N VAL A 520 -7.34 15.19 4.06
CA VAL A 520 -6.03 15.73 3.72
C VAL A 520 -4.96 14.65 3.57
N ARG A 521 -5.07 13.52 4.29
CA ARG A 521 -4.13 12.41 4.13
C ARG A 521 -4.31 11.68 2.80
N ASN A 522 -5.55 11.54 2.34
CA ASN A 522 -5.80 11.02 0.99
C ASN A 522 -5.26 11.97 -0.09
N ALA A 523 -5.41 13.30 0.13
CA ALA A 523 -4.84 14.29 -0.78
C ALA A 523 -3.31 14.25 -0.82
N GLU A 524 -2.68 14.09 0.34
CA GLU A 524 -1.23 13.93 0.46
C GLU A 524 -0.74 12.70 -0.31
N ALA A 525 -1.42 11.56 -0.17
CA ALA A 525 -1.12 10.36 -0.95
C ALA A 525 -1.26 10.61 -2.46
N ALA A 526 -2.33 11.30 -2.90
CA ALA A 526 -2.55 11.60 -4.32
C ALA A 526 -1.49 12.57 -4.88
N ILE A 527 -1.09 13.60 -4.11
CA ILE A 527 -0.04 14.55 -4.50
C ILE A 527 1.31 13.83 -4.61
N ASN A 528 1.69 13.04 -3.61
CA ASN A 528 2.95 12.30 -3.61
C ASN A 528 3.01 11.27 -4.75
N ALA A 529 1.90 10.59 -5.01
CA ALA A 529 1.75 9.68 -6.14
C ALA A 529 1.91 10.38 -7.49
N ALA A 530 1.25 11.53 -7.67
CA ALA A 530 1.36 12.34 -8.88
C ALA A 530 2.81 12.82 -9.10
N MET A 531 3.48 13.30 -8.05
CA MET A 531 4.87 13.73 -8.11
C MET A 531 5.81 12.57 -8.48
N THR A 532 5.61 11.40 -7.90
CA THR A 532 6.36 10.19 -8.22
C THR A 532 6.15 9.77 -9.68
N ALA A 533 4.91 9.75 -10.15
CA ALA A 533 4.58 9.43 -11.54
C ALA A 533 5.20 10.45 -12.53
N MET A 534 5.18 11.75 -12.20
CA MET A 534 5.83 12.79 -13.00
C MET A 534 7.34 12.59 -13.11
N ARG A 535 8.00 12.24 -11.98
CA ARG A 535 9.45 11.96 -11.97
C ARG A 535 9.79 10.75 -12.84
N LYS A 536 9.04 9.64 -12.67
CA LYS A 536 9.21 8.43 -13.48
C LYS A 536 9.00 8.70 -14.98
N ALA A 537 7.99 9.49 -15.32
CA ALA A 537 7.68 9.88 -16.70
C ALA A 537 8.62 10.96 -17.25
N ARG A 538 9.45 11.61 -16.40
CA ARG A 538 10.27 12.79 -16.73
C ARG A 538 9.45 13.92 -17.37
N LYS A 539 8.22 14.08 -16.90
CA LYS A 539 7.26 15.05 -17.42
C LYS A 539 6.55 15.73 -16.25
N VAL A 540 6.78 17.02 -16.07
CA VAL A 540 6.10 17.82 -15.05
C VAL A 540 4.80 18.36 -15.60
N LEU A 541 3.70 18.12 -14.89
CA LEU A 541 2.38 18.66 -15.18
C LEU A 541 1.90 19.54 -14.01
N PRO A 542 1.13 20.59 -14.29
CA PRO A 542 0.47 21.35 -13.24
C PRO A 542 -0.49 20.48 -12.43
N LEU A 543 -0.45 20.62 -11.09
CA LEU A 543 -1.43 20.07 -10.17
C LEU A 543 -2.51 21.11 -9.88
N MET A 544 -3.76 20.72 -10.03
CA MET A 544 -4.94 21.49 -9.62
C MET A 544 -5.55 20.78 -8.40
N LEU A 545 -5.69 21.50 -7.28
CA LEU A 545 -6.27 20.94 -6.05
C LEU A 545 -7.66 21.53 -5.80
N SER A 546 -8.66 20.68 -5.59
CA SER A 546 -10.03 21.12 -5.33
C SER A 546 -10.61 20.42 -4.11
N PHE A 547 -11.01 21.21 -3.11
CA PHE A 547 -11.44 20.71 -1.80
C PHE A 547 -12.96 20.71 -1.66
N SER A 548 -13.48 19.69 -0.98
CA SER A 548 -14.85 19.66 -0.51
C SER A 548 -14.90 20.14 0.94
N VAL A 549 -15.53 21.28 1.17
CA VAL A 549 -15.65 21.91 2.49
C VAL A 549 -17.06 21.73 3.05
N LYS A 550 -17.14 21.62 4.39
CA LYS A 550 -18.41 21.49 5.09
C LYS A 550 -18.79 22.75 5.86
N THR A 551 -17.80 23.53 6.26
CA THR A 551 -18.02 24.69 7.13
C THR A 551 -17.58 25.98 6.45
N PRO A 552 -18.20 27.12 6.76
CA PRO A 552 -17.86 28.41 6.17
C PRO A 552 -16.43 28.88 6.47
N ASP A 553 -15.79 28.34 7.51
CA ASP A 553 -14.41 28.60 7.88
C ASP A 553 -13.38 27.72 7.13
N GLY A 554 -13.83 26.97 6.11
CA GLY A 554 -12.94 26.21 5.23
C GLY A 554 -12.43 24.91 5.83
N ARG A 555 -13.20 24.28 6.73
CA ARG A 555 -12.88 22.94 7.21
C ARG A 555 -13.63 21.86 6.43
N ASN A 556 -12.93 20.76 6.17
CA ASN A 556 -13.51 19.59 5.52
C ASN A 556 -14.43 18.79 6.47
N MET A 557 -14.91 17.62 6.04
CA MET A 557 -15.78 16.75 6.85
C MET A 557 -15.10 16.22 8.13
N LEU A 558 -13.79 16.17 8.16
CA LEU A 558 -12.97 15.69 9.29
C LEU A 558 -12.53 16.83 10.22
N GLY A 559 -12.97 18.06 9.95
CA GLY A 559 -12.59 19.23 10.73
C GLY A 559 -11.19 19.78 10.40
N GLN A 560 -10.52 19.27 9.36
CA GLN A 560 -9.18 19.66 8.94
C GLN A 560 -9.25 20.98 8.15
N SER A 561 -8.30 21.87 8.40
CA SER A 561 -8.20 23.17 7.73
C SER A 561 -7.51 23.04 6.38
N ILE A 562 -8.13 23.59 5.33
CA ILE A 562 -7.53 23.63 3.97
C ILE A 562 -6.29 24.51 3.94
N THR A 563 -6.34 25.68 4.57
CA THR A 563 -5.24 26.66 4.53
C THR A 563 -4.01 26.16 5.26
N GLU A 564 -4.19 25.45 6.39
CA GLU A 564 -3.09 24.78 7.11
C GLU A 564 -2.46 23.69 6.24
N PHE A 565 -3.27 22.90 5.54
CA PHE A 565 -2.77 21.86 4.64
C PHE A 565 -2.00 22.46 3.46
N ILE A 566 -2.57 23.45 2.76
CA ILE A 566 -1.91 24.11 1.61
C ILE A 566 -0.60 24.77 2.05
N GLY A 567 -0.56 25.41 3.22
CA GLY A 567 0.65 26.02 3.77
C GLY A 567 1.79 25.04 4.05
N GLY A 568 1.47 23.75 4.21
CA GLY A 568 2.44 22.66 4.36
C GLY A 568 2.99 22.12 3.03
N LEU A 569 2.35 22.39 1.90
CA LEU A 569 2.75 21.91 0.57
C LEU A 569 3.87 22.75 -0.02
N LYS A 570 5.12 22.32 0.20
CA LYS A 570 6.30 22.94 -0.40
C LYS A 570 6.79 22.11 -1.58
N ASP A 571 7.38 22.80 -2.57
CA ASP A 571 8.03 22.19 -3.74
C ASP A 571 7.12 21.29 -4.60
N CYS A 572 5.79 21.48 -4.49
CA CYS A 572 4.81 20.82 -5.34
C CYS A 572 4.47 21.69 -6.57
N PRO A 573 4.31 21.10 -7.77
CA PRO A 573 4.01 21.85 -8.99
C PRO A 573 2.53 22.25 -9.06
N ILE A 574 2.03 22.96 -8.03
CA ILE A 574 0.63 23.37 -7.91
C ILE A 574 0.40 24.63 -8.73
N ILE A 575 -0.57 24.61 -9.64
CA ILE A 575 -1.03 25.77 -10.40
C ILE A 575 -2.22 26.46 -9.71
N SER A 576 -3.15 25.68 -9.18
CA SER A 576 -4.36 26.24 -8.57
C SER A 576 -4.81 25.47 -7.35
N VAL A 577 -5.41 26.21 -6.43
CA VAL A 577 -6.17 25.67 -5.29
C VAL A 577 -7.58 26.21 -5.34
N GLY A 578 -8.55 25.42 -4.86
CA GLY A 578 -9.92 25.89 -4.88
C GLY A 578 -10.87 24.93 -4.16
N VAL A 579 -12.15 25.15 -4.38
CA VAL A 579 -13.20 24.38 -3.72
C VAL A 579 -14.27 23.92 -4.71
N ASN A 580 -14.79 22.71 -4.46
CA ASN A 580 -15.93 22.17 -5.20
C ASN A 580 -16.94 21.55 -4.22
N CYS A 581 -18.12 21.21 -4.73
CA CYS A 581 -19.20 20.61 -3.96
C CYS A 581 -19.66 21.43 -2.75
N VAL A 582 -19.50 22.74 -2.77
CA VAL A 582 -20.00 23.64 -1.72
C VAL A 582 -21.49 23.87 -1.91
N ARG A 583 -22.23 23.82 -0.82
CA ARG A 583 -23.70 23.86 -0.83
C ARG A 583 -24.29 25.20 -1.20
N ASP A 584 -23.68 26.29 -0.73
CA ASP A 584 -24.12 27.68 -0.98
C ASP A 584 -23.02 28.46 -1.69
N ILE A 585 -23.39 29.07 -2.81
CA ILE A 585 -22.43 29.84 -3.63
C ILE A 585 -21.84 31.03 -2.89
N ARG A 586 -22.57 31.64 -1.93
CA ARG A 586 -22.07 32.76 -1.13
C ARG A 586 -21.02 32.31 -0.12
N GLU A 587 -21.20 31.12 0.47
CA GLU A 587 -20.19 30.51 1.34
C GLU A 587 -18.93 30.22 0.51
N MET A 588 -19.08 29.70 -0.71
CA MET A 588 -17.97 29.47 -1.64
C MET A 588 -17.22 30.77 -1.92
N THR A 589 -17.91 31.86 -2.27
CA THR A 589 -17.26 33.14 -2.57
C THR A 589 -16.41 33.62 -1.40
N SER A 590 -16.93 33.55 -0.18
CA SER A 590 -16.18 33.93 1.03
C SER A 590 -14.92 33.11 1.24
N LEU A 591 -14.99 31.81 0.97
CA LEU A 591 -13.86 30.90 1.05
C LEU A 591 -12.80 31.19 -0.02
N LEU A 592 -13.23 31.45 -1.26
CA LEU A 592 -12.33 31.76 -2.37
C LEU A 592 -11.57 33.08 -2.16
N VAL A 593 -12.24 34.09 -1.63
CA VAL A 593 -11.59 35.38 -1.26
C VAL A 593 -10.49 35.11 -0.23
N ARG A 594 -10.80 34.34 0.82
CA ARG A 594 -9.84 34.01 1.86
C ARG A 594 -8.68 33.17 1.34
N LEU A 595 -8.93 32.17 0.49
CA LEU A 595 -7.88 31.38 -0.14
C LEU A 595 -6.97 32.29 -1.01
N GLY A 596 -7.55 33.25 -1.74
CA GLY A 596 -6.78 34.20 -2.54
C GLY A 596 -5.91 35.17 -1.70
N GLU A 597 -6.32 35.45 -0.46
CA GLU A 597 -5.53 36.25 0.47
C GLU A 597 -4.42 35.45 1.17
N GLU A 598 -4.62 34.14 1.34
CA GLU A 598 -3.73 33.27 2.12
C GLU A 598 -2.75 32.45 1.23
N THR A 599 -2.90 32.45 -0.12
CA THR A 599 -2.03 31.68 -1.03
C THR A 599 -1.61 32.51 -2.25
N GLU A 600 -0.48 32.12 -2.87
CA GLU A 600 -0.02 32.70 -4.16
C GLU A 600 -0.48 31.87 -5.37
N TYR A 601 -1.22 30.80 -5.16
CA TYR A 601 -1.74 29.94 -6.23
C TYR A 601 -2.95 30.60 -6.92
N LEU A 602 -3.19 30.21 -8.17
CA LEU A 602 -4.44 30.58 -8.84
C LEU A 602 -5.63 29.95 -8.09
N ILE A 603 -6.75 30.65 -8.06
CA ILE A 603 -7.95 30.19 -7.36
C ILE A 603 -8.91 29.54 -8.35
N SER A 604 -9.38 28.33 -8.03
CA SER A 604 -10.39 27.62 -8.81
C SER A 604 -11.70 27.46 -8.04
N ALA A 605 -12.82 27.57 -8.77
CA ALA A 605 -14.15 27.45 -8.21
C ALA A 605 -14.99 26.48 -9.02
N TYR A 606 -15.62 25.52 -8.34
CA TYR A 606 -16.50 24.53 -8.96
C TYR A 606 -17.82 24.44 -8.18
N PRO A 607 -18.72 25.43 -8.37
CA PRO A 607 -19.94 25.57 -7.57
C PRO A 607 -20.99 24.52 -7.96
N ASN A 608 -21.75 24.06 -6.96
CA ASN A 608 -22.99 23.35 -7.20
C ASN A 608 -24.11 24.35 -7.57
N ALA A 609 -25.04 23.92 -8.42
CA ALA A 609 -26.25 24.68 -8.70
C ALA A 609 -27.27 24.66 -7.55
N GLY A 610 -26.81 24.40 -6.32
CA GLY A 610 -27.62 24.11 -5.16
C GLY A 610 -27.98 22.63 -5.04
N LEU A 611 -28.90 22.31 -4.14
CA LEU A 611 -29.49 20.96 -4.04
C LEU A 611 -30.78 20.91 -4.88
N PRO A 612 -31.05 19.80 -5.57
CA PRO A 612 -32.29 19.64 -6.29
C PRO A 612 -33.47 19.58 -5.31
N ASP A 613 -34.56 20.24 -5.65
CA ASP A 613 -35.81 20.12 -4.93
C ASP A 613 -36.46 18.75 -5.19
N ARG A 614 -37.65 18.51 -4.58
CA ARG A 614 -38.38 17.24 -4.77
C ARG A 614 -38.79 16.96 -6.22
N THR A 615 -38.72 17.95 -7.11
CA THR A 615 -39.02 17.85 -8.54
C THR A 615 -37.76 17.72 -9.41
N GLY A 616 -36.57 17.71 -8.78
CA GLY A 616 -35.29 17.67 -9.47
C GLY A 616 -34.80 19.01 -10.03
N ARG A 617 -35.42 20.13 -9.61
CA ARG A 617 -35.00 21.47 -10.04
C ARG A 617 -33.98 22.06 -9.06
N TYR A 618 -32.98 22.69 -9.61
CA TYR A 618 -31.95 23.41 -8.87
C TYR A 618 -32.37 24.87 -8.63
N ASN A 619 -32.00 25.43 -7.47
CA ASN A 619 -32.39 26.76 -7.05
C ASN A 619 -31.37 27.86 -7.40
N VAL A 620 -30.17 27.51 -7.82
CA VAL A 620 -29.14 28.47 -8.29
C VAL A 620 -29.30 28.66 -9.78
N THR A 621 -29.53 29.92 -10.20
CA THR A 621 -29.68 30.27 -11.62
C THR A 621 -28.34 30.71 -12.24
N PRO A 622 -28.19 30.71 -13.57
CA PRO A 622 -27.01 31.21 -14.24
C PRO A 622 -26.66 32.68 -13.85
N GLU A 623 -27.69 33.51 -13.63
CA GLU A 623 -27.51 34.92 -13.22
C GLU A 623 -26.96 35.01 -11.80
N MET A 624 -27.40 34.12 -10.89
CA MET A 624 -26.85 34.04 -9.51
C MET A 624 -25.39 33.60 -9.54
N LEU A 625 -25.04 32.65 -10.39
CA LEU A 625 -23.65 32.22 -10.60
C LEU A 625 -22.79 33.38 -11.16
N GLN A 626 -23.30 34.09 -12.16
CA GLN A 626 -22.61 35.23 -12.76
C GLN A 626 -22.35 36.37 -11.76
N CYS A 627 -23.25 36.60 -10.81
CA CYS A 627 -23.08 37.61 -9.77
C CYS A 627 -22.12 37.20 -8.66
N ALA A 628 -21.83 35.91 -8.51
CA ALA A 628 -21.00 35.36 -7.43
C ALA A 628 -19.53 35.18 -7.86
N VAL A 629 -19.28 35.11 -9.16
CA VAL A 629 -17.95 35.08 -9.79
C VAL A 629 -17.52 36.52 -10.16
#